data_d65f47ed14c37e26fca7abce14b02fdd
#
_entry.id   d65f47ed14c37e26fca7abce14b02fdd
#
_cell.length_a   1.000
_cell.length_b   1.000
_cell.length_c   1.000
_cell.angle_alpha   90.00
_cell.angle_beta   90.00
_cell.angle_gamma   90.00
#
_symmetry.space_group_name_H-M   'P 1'
#
loop_
_entity.id
_entity.type
_entity.pdbx_description
1 polymer ?
#
loop_
_entity_poly.entity_id
_entity_poly.type
_entity_poly.pdbx_seq_one_letter_code
_entity_poly.pdbx_strand_id
1 'polypeptide(L)'
;MGLAALGYIFIDWYKNKRNVFSWQILLLSYLLSFLVASPFGGSGMPHITAGIAMGVIMLIGILIWNLVQMNKILLIVFVSIILGSNLMKVINTKEEGQTLFAIQPDLNLANEYRTLDDIYESSAGNKFSINTLTSPLYVNTLWSYLFNWYGNNKYGYIPEWRGRDQIGQLGNNLPSAEKGTDLHYFILEPKQGIPENWINNEIGFENSRSVLVSENKIGEITMQKRTIK
;
A
#
# COMPACT_ATOMS: atom_id res chain seq x y z
N MET A 1 5.53 -15.57 -16.92
CA MET A 1 4.27 -16.00 -17.55
C MET A 1 3.77 -15.03 -18.61
N GLY A 2 3.75 -13.71 -18.43
CA GLY A 2 3.25 -12.75 -19.41
C GLY A 2 3.92 -12.81 -20.78
N LEU A 3 5.25 -12.91 -20.85
CA LEU A 3 5.98 -12.98 -22.12
C LEU A 3 5.68 -14.27 -22.93
N ALA A 4 5.47 -15.39 -22.25
CA ALA A 4 5.09 -16.65 -22.92
C ALA A 4 3.68 -16.58 -23.52
N ALA A 5 2.74 -15.93 -22.81
CA ALA A 5 1.37 -15.72 -23.29
C ALA A 5 1.34 -14.73 -24.48
N LEU A 6 2.11 -13.65 -24.43
CA LEU A 6 2.27 -12.72 -25.55
C LEU A 6 2.90 -13.41 -26.77
N GLY A 7 3.94 -14.22 -26.56
CA GLY A 7 4.54 -15.01 -27.63
C GLY A 7 3.56 -15.98 -28.28
N TYR A 8 2.72 -16.64 -27.47
CA TYR A 8 1.68 -17.54 -27.97
C TYR A 8 0.65 -16.79 -28.83
N ILE A 9 0.13 -15.65 -28.37
CA ILE A 9 -0.83 -14.81 -29.11
C ILE A 9 -0.24 -14.36 -30.45
N PHE A 10 1.04 -13.94 -30.45
CA PHE A 10 1.72 -13.50 -31.67
C PHE A 10 1.90 -14.65 -32.68
N ILE A 11 2.30 -15.84 -32.21
CA ILE A 11 2.46 -17.04 -33.03
C ILE A 11 1.11 -17.50 -33.60
N ASP A 12 0.05 -17.50 -32.78
CA ASP A 12 -1.28 -17.91 -33.24
C ASP A 12 -1.83 -16.93 -34.28
N TRP A 13 -1.69 -15.62 -34.05
CA TRP A 13 -2.04 -14.60 -35.03
C TRP A 13 -1.29 -14.73 -36.33
N TYR A 14 0.03 -14.95 -36.28
CA TYR A 14 0.87 -15.10 -37.46
C TYR A 14 0.53 -16.38 -38.28
N LYS A 15 0.27 -17.49 -37.62
CA LYS A 15 -0.09 -18.75 -38.24
C LYS A 15 -1.48 -18.75 -38.87
N ASN A 16 -2.45 -18.13 -38.22
CA ASN A 16 -3.85 -18.24 -38.62
C ASN A 16 -4.31 -17.16 -39.61
N LYS A 17 -3.45 -16.19 -40.00
CA LYS A 17 -3.72 -15.08 -40.95
C LYS A 17 -5.12 -14.48 -40.82
N ARG A 18 -5.68 -14.42 -39.61
CA ARG A 18 -7.03 -13.96 -39.36
C ARG A 18 -7.14 -12.43 -39.49
N ASN A 19 -8.33 -11.96 -39.85
CA ASN A 19 -8.65 -10.55 -40.09
C ASN A 19 -8.07 -9.60 -39.01
N VAL A 20 -7.62 -8.44 -39.46
CA VAL A 20 -6.86 -7.42 -38.69
C VAL A 20 -7.54 -6.94 -37.40
N PHE A 21 -8.81 -7.19 -37.22
CA PHE A 21 -9.59 -6.88 -35.99
C PHE A 21 -9.90 -8.12 -35.16
N SER A 22 -8.87 -8.89 -34.79
CA SER A 22 -9.09 -9.96 -33.82
C SER A 22 -8.97 -9.41 -32.40
N TRP A 23 -9.79 -9.97 -31.48
CA TRP A 23 -9.69 -9.67 -30.04
C TRP A 23 -8.26 -9.83 -29.48
N GLN A 24 -7.45 -10.65 -30.13
CA GLN A 24 -6.04 -10.88 -29.80
C GLN A 24 -5.19 -9.61 -30.01
N ILE A 25 -5.41 -8.89 -31.12
CA ILE A 25 -4.71 -7.63 -31.42
C ILE A 25 -5.16 -6.56 -30.41
N LEU A 26 -6.43 -6.51 -30.09
CA LEU A 26 -6.98 -5.57 -29.11
C LEU A 26 -6.38 -5.82 -27.72
N LEU A 27 -6.29 -7.07 -27.28
CA LEU A 27 -5.67 -7.43 -26.01
C LEU A 27 -4.17 -7.17 -26.01
N LEU A 28 -3.48 -7.47 -27.12
CA LEU A 28 -2.05 -7.20 -27.27
C LEU A 28 -1.77 -5.69 -27.22
N SER A 29 -2.53 -4.86 -27.93
CA SER A 29 -2.37 -3.40 -27.91
C SER A 29 -2.67 -2.81 -26.53
N TYR A 30 -3.66 -3.34 -25.82
CA TYR A 30 -3.97 -2.97 -24.46
C TYR A 30 -2.80 -3.26 -23.51
N LEU A 31 -2.26 -4.47 -23.53
CA LEU A 31 -1.11 -4.86 -22.70
C LEU A 31 0.18 -4.12 -23.08
N LEU A 32 0.40 -3.91 -24.38
CA LEU A 32 1.58 -3.22 -24.87
C LEU A 32 1.59 -1.74 -24.45
N SER A 33 0.43 -1.09 -24.38
CA SER A 33 0.33 0.30 -23.90
C SER A 33 0.82 0.45 -22.46
N PHE A 34 0.52 -0.49 -21.58
CA PHE A 34 1.04 -0.51 -20.21
C PHE A 34 2.54 -0.81 -20.14
N LEU A 35 3.04 -1.72 -20.98
CA LEU A 35 4.47 -2.03 -21.05
C LEU A 35 5.29 -0.83 -21.54
N VAL A 36 4.75 -0.04 -22.46
CA VAL A 36 5.39 1.18 -22.96
C VAL A 36 5.29 2.32 -21.94
N ALA A 37 4.15 2.47 -21.28
CA ALA A 37 3.95 3.53 -20.28
C ALA A 37 4.74 3.31 -18.98
N SER A 38 4.99 2.06 -18.58
CA SER A 38 5.66 1.70 -17.33
C SER A 38 7.06 2.31 -17.16
N PRO A 39 7.96 2.31 -18.15
CA PRO A 39 9.28 2.95 -18.04
C PRO A 39 9.23 4.47 -17.91
N PHE A 40 8.18 5.10 -18.46
CA PHE A 40 8.01 6.55 -18.45
C PHE A 40 7.24 7.07 -17.22
N GLY A 41 6.51 6.20 -16.54
CA GLY A 41 5.69 6.52 -15.37
C GLY A 41 6.46 6.67 -14.06
N GLY A 42 7.76 6.34 -14.02
CA GLY A 42 8.72 6.62 -12.95
C GLY A 42 8.42 6.04 -11.56
N SER A 43 7.22 5.57 -11.30
CA SER A 43 6.85 4.98 -10.01
C SER A 43 5.94 3.77 -10.21
N GLY A 44 6.32 2.64 -9.66
CA GLY A 44 5.48 1.44 -9.61
C GLY A 44 4.22 1.62 -8.76
N MET A 45 3.55 2.76 -8.90
CA MET A 45 2.35 3.04 -8.11
C MET A 45 1.24 2.05 -8.45
N PRO A 46 0.65 1.39 -7.46
CA PRO A 46 -0.34 0.32 -7.65
C PRO A 46 -1.53 0.72 -8.52
N HIS A 47 -2.00 1.97 -8.44
CA HIS A 47 -3.13 2.47 -9.21
C HIS A 47 -2.82 2.59 -10.72
N ILE A 48 -1.55 2.83 -11.09
CA ILE A 48 -1.13 2.89 -12.51
C ILE A 48 -1.14 1.49 -13.12
N THR A 49 -0.79 0.48 -12.32
CA THR A 49 -0.72 -0.92 -12.77
C THR A 49 -2.03 -1.69 -12.60
N ALA A 50 -3.04 -1.12 -11.93
CA ALA A 50 -4.34 -1.76 -11.69
C ALA A 50 -5.03 -2.20 -13.00
N GLY A 51 -4.90 -1.42 -14.07
CA GLY A 51 -5.43 -1.77 -15.38
C GLY A 51 -4.82 -3.03 -16.00
N ILE A 52 -3.55 -3.34 -15.71
CA ILE A 52 -2.87 -4.53 -16.22
C ILE A 52 -3.54 -5.82 -15.73
N ALA A 53 -4.10 -5.81 -14.52
CA ALA A 53 -4.74 -6.98 -13.92
C ALA A 53 -5.85 -7.56 -14.77
N MET A 54 -6.67 -6.71 -15.39
CA MET A 54 -7.75 -7.16 -16.29
C MET A 54 -7.19 -7.88 -17.53
N GLY A 55 -6.13 -7.34 -18.15
CA GLY A 55 -5.48 -7.97 -19.27
C GLY A 55 -4.84 -9.32 -18.91
N VAL A 56 -4.24 -9.43 -17.72
CA VAL A 56 -3.67 -10.68 -17.21
C VAL A 56 -4.75 -11.72 -16.94
N ILE A 57 -5.88 -11.33 -16.35
CA ILE A 57 -7.03 -12.22 -16.11
C ILE A 57 -7.58 -12.76 -17.44
N MET A 58 -7.73 -11.90 -18.45
CA MET A 58 -8.16 -12.33 -19.80
C MET A 58 -7.18 -13.33 -20.41
N LEU A 59 -5.85 -13.08 -20.32
CA LEU A 59 -4.85 -14.01 -20.80
C LEU A 59 -4.91 -15.37 -20.10
N ILE A 60 -5.08 -15.39 -18.79
CA ILE A 60 -5.25 -16.63 -18.01
C ILE A 60 -6.52 -17.37 -18.45
N GLY A 61 -7.62 -16.65 -18.65
CA GLY A 61 -8.87 -17.23 -19.14
C GLY A 61 -8.73 -17.91 -20.51
N ILE A 62 -8.02 -17.26 -21.44
CA ILE A 62 -7.74 -17.82 -22.77
C ILE A 62 -6.82 -19.06 -22.66
N LEU A 63 -5.81 -19.00 -21.81
CA LEU A 63 -4.92 -20.14 -21.58
C LEU A 63 -5.70 -21.34 -21.01
N ILE A 64 -6.57 -21.11 -20.02
CA ILE A 64 -7.44 -22.13 -19.45
C ILE A 64 -8.31 -22.73 -20.54
N TRP A 65 -8.98 -21.89 -21.36
CA TRP A 65 -9.81 -22.37 -22.47
C TRP A 65 -9.06 -23.28 -23.44
N ASN A 66 -7.84 -22.89 -23.84
CA ASN A 66 -7.01 -23.69 -24.72
C ASN A 66 -6.56 -25.01 -24.07
N LEU A 67 -6.19 -24.98 -22.79
CA LEU A 67 -5.83 -26.19 -22.04
C LEU A 67 -7.01 -27.17 -21.93
N VAL A 68 -8.24 -26.67 -21.73
CA VAL A 68 -9.47 -27.51 -21.75
C VAL A 68 -9.61 -28.26 -23.06
N GLN A 69 -9.34 -27.60 -24.18
CA GLN A 69 -9.45 -28.21 -25.53
C GLN A 69 -8.29 -29.18 -25.85
N MET A 70 -7.13 -28.94 -25.27
CA MET A 70 -5.92 -29.74 -25.54
C MET A 70 -5.83 -30.97 -24.62
N ASN A 71 -5.84 -30.77 -23.32
CA ASN A 71 -5.63 -31.84 -22.35
C ASN A 71 -6.11 -31.44 -20.93
N LYS A 72 -7.12 -32.15 -20.44
CA LYS A 72 -7.71 -31.92 -19.11
C LYS A 72 -6.71 -32.13 -17.96
N ILE A 73 -5.72 -33.02 -18.14
CA ILE A 73 -4.69 -33.27 -17.10
C ILE A 73 -3.78 -32.04 -16.97
N LEU A 74 -3.36 -31.46 -18.10
CA LEU A 74 -2.56 -30.21 -18.07
C LEU A 74 -3.33 -29.07 -17.45
N LEU A 75 -4.63 -28.97 -17.70
CA LEU A 75 -5.50 -27.98 -17.04
C LEU A 75 -5.51 -28.16 -15.53
N ILE A 76 -5.73 -29.39 -15.04
CA ILE A 76 -5.76 -29.68 -13.60
C ILE A 76 -4.42 -29.32 -12.96
N VAL A 77 -3.32 -29.71 -13.56
CA VAL A 77 -1.96 -29.38 -13.07
C VAL A 77 -1.77 -27.85 -13.00
N PHE A 78 -2.12 -27.14 -14.06
CA PHE A 78 -1.98 -25.68 -14.12
C PHE A 78 -2.80 -24.96 -13.04
N VAL A 79 -4.10 -25.33 -12.91
CA VAL A 79 -4.97 -24.76 -11.87
C VAL A 79 -4.47 -25.11 -10.47
N SER A 80 -4.00 -26.34 -10.25
CA SER A 80 -3.45 -26.77 -8.96
C SER A 80 -2.20 -25.99 -8.57
N ILE A 81 -1.33 -25.66 -9.53
CA ILE A 81 -0.14 -24.82 -9.30
C ILE A 81 -0.57 -23.41 -8.86
N ILE A 82 -1.53 -22.80 -9.56
CA ILE A 82 -2.02 -21.46 -9.20
C ILE A 82 -2.64 -21.47 -7.80
N LEU A 83 -3.56 -22.40 -7.55
CA LEU A 83 -4.23 -22.50 -6.24
C LEU A 83 -3.24 -22.82 -5.11
N GLY A 84 -2.33 -23.77 -5.33
CA GLY A 84 -1.33 -24.14 -4.35
C GLY A 84 -0.38 -23.00 -4.01
N SER A 85 0.10 -22.27 -5.02
CA SER A 85 0.99 -21.11 -4.83
C SER A 85 0.30 -19.97 -4.05
N ASN A 86 -0.96 -19.68 -4.37
CA ASN A 86 -1.73 -18.67 -3.64
C ASN A 86 -2.04 -19.12 -2.19
N LEU A 87 -2.42 -20.39 -2.01
CA LEU A 87 -2.69 -20.94 -0.68
C LEU A 87 -1.43 -20.93 0.20
N MET A 88 -0.29 -21.35 -0.34
CA MET A 88 0.99 -21.26 0.38
C MET A 88 1.33 -19.82 0.79
N LYS A 89 1.08 -18.86 -0.11
CA LYS A 89 1.30 -17.46 0.20
C LYS A 89 0.41 -16.98 1.34
N VAL A 90 -0.88 -17.33 1.32
CA VAL A 90 -1.83 -16.99 2.40
C VAL A 90 -1.44 -17.65 3.73
N ILE A 91 -1.04 -18.93 3.70
CA ILE A 91 -0.62 -19.66 4.91
C ILE A 91 0.64 -19.05 5.53
N ASN A 92 1.62 -18.67 4.70
CA ASN A 92 2.89 -18.13 5.18
C ASN A 92 2.78 -16.69 5.72
N THR A 93 1.72 -15.97 5.39
CA THR A 93 1.56 -14.55 5.73
C THR A 93 0.34 -14.25 6.59
N LYS A 94 -0.32 -15.29 7.09
CA LYS A 94 -1.65 -15.23 7.72
C LYS A 94 -1.74 -14.42 9.02
N GLU A 95 -0.65 -14.25 9.76
CA GLU A 95 -0.70 -13.67 11.12
C GLU A 95 -0.53 -12.16 11.14
N GLU A 96 0.15 -11.59 10.15
CA GLU A 96 0.52 -10.17 10.13
C GLU A 96 -0.25 -9.33 9.10
N GLY A 97 -1.10 -9.96 8.29
CA GLY A 97 -1.71 -9.33 7.13
C GLY A 97 -0.69 -9.14 6.00
N GLN A 98 -1.19 -8.91 4.78
CA GLN A 98 -0.33 -8.59 3.65
C GLN A 98 -0.77 -7.31 2.99
N THR A 99 0.18 -6.41 2.78
CA THR A 99 0.05 -5.45 1.71
C THR A 99 0.33 -6.18 0.40
N LEU A 100 -0.67 -6.25 -0.46
CA LEU A 100 -0.56 -6.83 -1.83
C LEU A 100 0.53 -6.14 -2.67
N PHE A 101 0.97 -4.98 -2.24
CA PHE A 101 1.95 -4.14 -2.90
C PHE A 101 3.08 -3.86 -1.90
N ALA A 102 4.24 -4.46 -2.13
CA ALA A 102 5.42 -4.38 -1.27
C ALA A 102 6.10 -2.98 -1.24
N ILE A 103 5.35 -1.90 -1.42
CA ILE A 103 5.89 -0.54 -1.32
C ILE A 103 6.15 -0.18 0.15
N GLN A 104 5.34 -0.73 1.06
CA GLN A 104 5.45 -0.47 2.49
C GLN A 104 5.37 -1.81 3.25
N PRO A 105 6.50 -2.50 3.41
CA PRO A 105 6.53 -3.75 4.17
C PRO A 105 6.05 -3.51 5.60
N ASP A 106 5.29 -4.46 6.13
CA ASP A 106 4.75 -4.46 7.49
C ASP A 106 3.82 -3.29 7.86
N LEU A 107 3.44 -2.44 6.91
CA LEU A 107 2.34 -1.49 7.10
C LEU A 107 1.02 -2.24 6.90
N ASN A 108 0.57 -2.89 7.93
CA ASN A 108 -0.68 -3.65 7.97
C ASN A 108 -1.55 -3.20 9.14
N LEU A 109 -2.85 -3.44 9.04
CA LEU A 109 -3.83 -2.99 10.01
C LEU A 109 -3.54 -3.44 11.45
N ALA A 110 -2.96 -4.64 11.61
CA ALA A 110 -2.62 -5.16 12.95
C ALA A 110 -1.50 -4.33 13.60
N ASN A 111 -0.46 -3.95 12.84
CA ASN A 111 0.61 -3.10 13.34
C ASN A 111 0.14 -1.65 13.56
N GLU A 112 -0.76 -1.16 12.71
CA GLU A 112 -1.40 0.15 12.91
C GLU A 112 -2.19 0.19 14.21
N TYR A 113 -3.02 -0.81 14.49
CA TYR A 113 -3.75 -0.91 15.77
C TYR A 113 -2.80 -1.00 16.97
N ARG A 114 -1.75 -1.82 16.90
CA ARG A 114 -0.75 -1.90 17.97
C ARG A 114 -0.05 -0.56 18.20
N THR A 115 0.22 0.19 17.13
CA THR A 115 0.81 1.54 17.23
C THR A 115 -0.15 2.50 17.93
N LEU A 116 -1.45 2.47 17.60
CA LEU A 116 -2.43 3.28 18.30
C LEU A 116 -2.52 2.89 19.78
N ASP A 117 -2.58 1.59 20.07
CA ASP A 117 -2.67 1.10 21.44
C ASP A 117 -1.47 1.57 22.27
N ASP A 118 -0.25 1.45 21.75
CA ASP A 118 0.98 1.90 22.41
C ASP A 118 0.97 3.42 22.66
N ILE A 119 0.46 4.22 21.70
CA ILE A 119 0.29 5.67 21.87
C ILE A 119 -0.68 5.97 23.01
N TYR A 120 -1.87 5.37 23.01
CA TYR A 120 -2.88 5.62 24.04
C TYR A 120 -2.43 5.12 25.41
N GLU A 121 -1.84 3.95 25.52
CA GLU A 121 -1.31 3.40 26.76
C GLU A 121 -0.18 4.28 27.32
N SER A 122 0.78 4.68 26.47
CA SER A 122 1.90 5.53 26.89
C SER A 122 1.49 6.97 27.18
N SER A 123 0.34 7.44 26.68
CA SER A 123 -0.23 8.74 27.04
C SER A 123 -0.85 8.75 28.44
N ALA A 124 -1.20 7.58 28.96
CA ALA A 124 -1.81 7.41 30.28
C ALA A 124 -3.07 8.27 30.50
N GLY A 125 -3.90 8.42 29.47
CA GLY A 125 -5.12 9.22 29.49
C GLY A 125 -4.92 10.73 29.35
N ASN A 126 -3.68 11.20 29.18
CA ASN A 126 -3.42 12.61 28.91
C ASN A 126 -3.75 12.97 27.46
N LYS A 127 -4.21 14.20 27.26
CA LYS A 127 -4.34 14.77 25.92
C LYS A 127 -2.99 14.81 25.24
N PHE A 128 -2.97 14.48 23.95
CA PHE A 128 -1.76 14.50 23.13
C PHE A 128 -2.04 14.98 21.72
N SER A 129 -1.01 15.46 21.08
CA SER A 129 -1.02 15.80 19.67
C SER A 129 -0.23 14.77 18.85
N ILE A 130 -0.52 14.69 17.56
CA ILE A 130 0.20 13.83 16.63
C ILE A 130 0.68 14.57 15.40
N ASN A 131 1.74 14.04 14.81
CA ASN A 131 2.18 14.28 13.44
C ASN A 131 2.53 12.94 12.78
N THR A 132 2.48 12.87 11.45
CA THR A 132 2.79 11.65 10.71
C THR A 132 3.69 11.94 9.52
N LEU A 133 4.66 11.05 9.29
CA LEU A 133 5.38 10.97 8.03
C LEU A 133 4.87 9.75 7.29
N THR A 134 4.03 9.99 6.28
CA THR A 134 3.32 8.96 5.53
C THR A 134 3.90 8.78 4.12
N SER A 135 3.62 7.65 3.50
CA SER A 135 3.89 7.43 2.09
C SER A 135 2.58 7.07 1.36
N PRO A 136 2.05 7.95 0.49
CA PRO A 136 2.64 9.23 0.05
C PRO A 136 2.65 10.31 1.13
N LEU A 137 3.60 11.26 0.99
CA LEU A 137 3.74 12.36 1.93
C LEU A 137 2.48 13.22 2.01
N TYR A 138 2.20 13.76 3.20
CA TYR A 138 1.07 14.65 3.48
C TYR A 138 -0.31 14.04 3.23
N VAL A 139 -0.44 12.72 3.34
CA VAL A 139 -1.71 12.00 3.24
C VAL A 139 -1.98 11.26 4.54
N ASN A 140 -2.51 11.97 5.53
CA ASN A 140 -2.79 11.42 6.87
C ASN A 140 -4.19 10.80 7.01
N THR A 141 -4.88 10.55 5.91
CA THR A 141 -6.27 10.06 5.93
C THR A 141 -6.43 8.77 6.73
N LEU A 142 -5.49 7.84 6.57
CA LEU A 142 -5.55 6.55 7.27
C LEU A 142 -5.44 6.73 8.79
N TRP A 143 -4.41 7.42 9.27
CA TRP A 143 -4.20 7.64 10.71
C TRP A 143 -5.32 8.45 11.32
N SER A 144 -5.76 9.52 10.65
CA SER A 144 -6.87 10.32 11.14
C SER A 144 -8.17 9.51 11.22
N TYR A 145 -8.43 8.62 10.27
CA TYR A 145 -9.55 7.69 10.32
C TYR A 145 -9.42 6.70 11.49
N LEU A 146 -8.27 6.08 11.66
CA LEU A 146 -8.04 5.10 12.72
C LEU A 146 -8.15 5.73 14.11
N PHE A 147 -7.63 6.93 14.32
CA PHE A 147 -7.82 7.65 15.58
C PHE A 147 -9.28 7.99 15.85
N ASN A 148 -10.03 8.46 14.83
CA ASN A 148 -11.45 8.77 14.97
C ASN A 148 -12.30 7.52 15.20
N TRP A 149 -12.00 6.43 14.49
CA TRP A 149 -12.81 5.21 14.56
C TRP A 149 -12.35 4.28 15.68
N TYR A 150 -11.13 3.75 15.61
CA TYR A 150 -10.64 2.77 16.57
C TYR A 150 -10.27 3.42 17.91
N GLY A 151 -9.48 4.48 17.87
CA GLY A 151 -9.00 5.18 19.06
C GLY A 151 -10.16 5.74 19.87
N ASN A 152 -11.06 6.48 19.24
CA ASN A 152 -12.22 7.06 19.90
C ASN A 152 -13.16 6.01 20.51
N ASN A 153 -13.43 4.92 19.80
CA ASN A 153 -14.31 3.85 20.30
C ASN A 153 -13.69 3.08 21.48
N LYS A 154 -12.38 2.90 21.49
CA LYS A 154 -11.69 2.11 22.51
C LYS A 154 -11.28 2.93 23.73
N TYR A 155 -10.83 4.17 23.52
CA TYR A 155 -10.24 5.02 24.58
C TYR A 155 -11.09 6.25 24.93
N GLY A 156 -12.11 6.58 24.13
CA GLY A 156 -13.06 7.65 24.42
C GLY A 156 -12.61 9.07 24.05
N TYR A 157 -11.47 9.24 23.39
CA TYR A 157 -10.98 10.54 22.92
C TYR A 157 -10.08 10.41 21.69
N ILE A 158 -9.90 11.53 20.98
CA ILE A 158 -9.05 11.62 19.79
C ILE A 158 -7.90 12.60 20.03
N PRO A 159 -6.73 12.40 19.36
CA PRO A 159 -5.63 13.33 19.45
C PRO A 159 -5.89 14.62 18.67
N GLU A 160 -5.06 15.62 18.94
CA GLU A 160 -4.99 16.86 18.18
C GLU A 160 -3.93 16.74 17.07
N TRP A 161 -4.19 17.38 15.92
CA TRP A 161 -3.25 17.42 14.82
C TRP A 161 -2.25 18.58 14.98
N ARG A 162 -0.96 18.26 14.91
CA ARG A 162 0.15 19.23 14.97
C ARG A 162 1.15 19.03 13.83
N GLY A 163 0.72 18.43 12.74
CA GLY A 163 1.52 18.28 11.53
C GLY A 163 1.38 19.43 10.55
N ARG A 164 2.01 19.29 9.40
CA ARG A 164 1.79 20.18 8.26
C ARG A 164 0.39 19.96 7.65
N ASP A 165 -0.03 20.90 6.81
CA ASP A 165 -1.27 20.76 6.06
C ASP A 165 -1.26 19.48 5.22
N GLN A 166 -2.38 18.77 5.24
CA GLN A 166 -2.54 17.50 4.55
C GLN A 166 -3.19 17.69 3.19
N ILE A 167 -2.78 16.85 2.23
CA ILE A 167 -3.25 16.87 0.85
C ILE A 167 -4.36 15.82 0.69
N GLY A 168 -5.36 16.14 -0.13
CA GLY A 168 -6.42 15.20 -0.54
C GLY A 168 -7.81 15.58 -0.04
N GLN A 169 -8.83 14.99 -0.68
CA GLN A 169 -10.24 15.31 -0.40
C GLN A 169 -10.69 14.94 1.01
N LEU A 170 -10.15 13.85 1.55
CA LEU A 170 -10.50 13.37 2.89
C LEU A 170 -9.63 14.00 3.98
N GLY A 171 -8.49 14.56 3.60
CA GLY A 171 -7.60 15.33 4.45
C GLY A 171 -7.34 14.71 5.83
N ASN A 172 -7.04 15.59 6.76
CA ASN A 172 -6.93 15.24 8.18
C ASN A 172 -8.17 15.71 8.94
N ASN A 173 -8.93 14.77 9.53
CA ASN A 173 -10.17 15.05 10.27
C ASN A 173 -9.93 15.21 11.79
N LEU A 174 -8.69 15.32 12.24
CA LEU A 174 -8.37 15.57 13.63
C LEU A 174 -8.42 17.08 13.92
N PRO A 175 -8.84 17.50 15.11
CA PRO A 175 -8.82 18.90 15.49
C PRO A 175 -7.39 19.43 15.52
N SER A 176 -7.22 20.69 15.16
CA SER A 176 -5.90 21.34 15.27
C SER A 176 -5.46 21.44 16.71
N ALA A 177 -4.16 21.25 16.97
CA ALA A 177 -3.62 21.28 18.29
C ALA A 177 -3.71 22.67 18.93
N GLU A 178 -4.26 22.71 20.13
CA GLU A 178 -4.33 23.91 20.95
C GLU A 178 -3.03 24.16 21.72
N LYS A 179 -2.89 25.36 22.27
CA LYS A 179 -1.79 25.69 23.19
C LYS A 179 -1.99 24.94 24.51
N GLY A 180 -0.94 24.24 24.96
CA GLY A 180 -0.95 23.51 26.25
C GLY A 180 -1.02 21.98 26.10
N THR A 181 -1.00 21.46 24.88
CA THR A 181 -0.81 20.03 24.63
C THR A 181 0.69 19.78 24.48
N ASP A 182 1.36 19.43 25.56
CA ASP A 182 2.82 19.25 25.60
C ASP A 182 3.25 17.87 25.09
N LEU A 183 2.42 16.85 25.30
CA LEU A 183 2.67 15.49 24.85
C LEU A 183 2.38 15.37 23.37
N HIS A 184 3.37 14.85 22.64
CA HIS A 184 3.32 14.75 21.20
C HIS A 184 3.84 13.41 20.71
N TYR A 185 3.20 12.83 19.68
CA TYR A 185 3.67 11.63 19.02
C TYR A 185 3.92 11.89 17.54
N PHE A 186 5.07 11.42 17.07
CA PHE A 186 5.43 11.45 15.66
C PHE A 186 5.48 10.02 15.12
N ILE A 187 4.58 9.71 14.21
CA ILE A 187 4.44 8.39 13.58
C ILE A 187 5.17 8.43 12.24
N LEU A 188 6.13 7.54 12.06
CA LEU A 188 6.87 7.39 10.82
C LEU A 188 6.52 6.04 10.18
N GLU A 189 5.87 6.10 9.03
CA GLU A 189 5.66 4.93 8.19
C GLU A 189 6.98 4.48 7.52
N PRO A 190 7.02 3.25 6.95
CA PRO A 190 8.15 2.81 6.16
C PRO A 190 8.52 3.83 5.06
N LYS A 191 9.79 4.22 5.01
CA LYS A 191 10.26 5.35 4.20
C LYS A 191 10.53 5.00 2.73
N GLN A 192 10.23 3.79 2.32
CA GLN A 192 10.49 3.33 0.94
C GLN A 192 9.74 4.18 -0.10
N GLY A 193 10.47 4.61 -1.11
CA GLY A 193 9.91 5.41 -2.20
C GLY A 193 9.82 6.92 -1.90
N ILE A 194 10.16 7.37 -0.71
CA ILE A 194 10.25 8.79 -0.37
C ILE A 194 11.69 9.27 -0.55
N PRO A 195 11.95 10.35 -1.30
CA PRO A 195 13.28 10.93 -1.41
C PRO A 195 13.86 11.35 -0.04
N GLU A 196 15.12 11.04 0.21
CA GLU A 196 15.76 11.23 1.52
C GLU A 196 15.76 12.70 1.98
N ASN A 197 15.90 13.65 1.06
CA ASN A 197 15.84 15.07 1.38
C ASN A 197 14.47 15.50 1.96
N TRP A 198 13.37 14.86 1.52
CA TRP A 198 12.04 15.13 2.05
C TRP A 198 11.84 14.53 3.43
N ILE A 199 12.36 13.32 3.64
CA ILE A 199 12.37 12.68 4.98
C ILE A 199 13.11 13.55 5.97
N ASN A 200 14.33 13.99 5.60
CA ASN A 200 15.17 14.83 6.45
C ASN A 200 14.52 16.19 6.74
N ASN A 201 13.79 16.75 5.79
CA ASN A 201 13.05 18.01 5.98
C ASN A 201 11.91 17.84 6.99
N GLU A 202 11.15 16.74 6.94
CA GLU A 202 10.06 16.46 7.90
C GLU A 202 10.62 16.16 9.31
N ILE A 203 11.68 15.38 9.40
CA ILE A 203 12.35 15.13 10.69
C ILE A 203 12.94 16.43 11.26
N GLY A 204 13.54 17.27 10.41
CA GLY A 204 14.04 18.58 10.79
C GLY A 204 12.97 19.52 11.30
N PHE A 205 11.81 19.56 10.61
CA PHE A 205 10.64 20.30 11.05
C PHE A 205 10.16 19.82 12.42
N GLU A 206 10.10 18.51 12.64
CA GLU A 206 9.68 17.94 13.91
C GLU A 206 10.67 18.26 15.04
N ASN A 207 11.97 18.15 14.79
CA ASN A 207 13.03 18.44 15.77
C ASN A 207 13.12 19.92 16.14
N SER A 208 12.69 20.83 15.24
CA SER A 208 12.69 22.26 15.54
C SER A 208 11.69 22.64 16.62
N ARG A 209 10.59 21.93 16.77
CA ARG A 209 9.45 22.25 17.63
C ARG A 209 9.21 21.29 18.79
N SER A 210 9.86 20.13 18.77
CA SER A 210 9.70 19.11 19.81
C SER A 210 11.03 18.43 20.15
N VAL A 211 11.09 17.80 21.33
CA VAL A 211 12.23 17.03 21.83
C VAL A 211 11.83 15.56 21.92
N LEU A 212 12.64 14.67 21.37
CA LEU A 212 12.45 13.23 21.47
C LEU A 212 12.61 12.77 22.93
N VAL A 213 11.63 12.04 23.44
CA VAL A 213 11.65 11.41 24.78
C VAL A 213 11.96 9.94 24.68
N SER A 214 11.23 9.23 23.82
CA SER A 214 11.44 7.80 23.56
C SER A 214 10.99 7.44 22.14
N GLU A 215 11.49 6.33 21.66
CA GLU A 215 11.15 5.77 20.35
C GLU A 215 10.83 4.30 20.51
N ASN A 216 9.77 3.83 19.85
CA ASN A 216 9.40 2.44 19.77
C ASN A 216 9.14 2.06 18.31
N LYS A 217 9.40 0.79 17.96
CA LYS A 217 9.19 0.27 16.61
C LYS A 217 8.21 -0.91 16.66
N ILE A 218 7.16 -0.84 15.84
CA ILE A 218 6.12 -1.87 15.71
C ILE A 218 6.05 -2.27 14.24
N GLY A 219 6.57 -3.47 13.91
CA GLY A 219 6.85 -3.84 12.53
C GLY A 219 7.85 -2.83 11.92
N GLU A 220 7.50 -2.23 10.80
CA GLU A 220 8.31 -1.17 10.18
C GLU A 220 7.82 0.25 10.52
N ILE A 221 6.77 0.39 11.34
CA ILE A 221 6.28 1.68 11.82
C ILE A 221 7.15 2.12 13.02
N THR A 222 7.68 3.33 12.98
CA THR A 222 8.40 3.94 14.09
C THR A 222 7.51 4.97 14.78
N MET A 223 7.29 4.84 16.07
CA MET A 223 6.56 5.77 16.90
C MET A 223 7.50 6.50 17.83
N GLN A 224 7.53 7.82 17.78
CA GLN A 224 8.33 8.67 18.64
C GLN A 224 7.43 9.41 19.61
N LYS A 225 7.66 9.21 20.91
CA LYS A 225 7.08 10.04 21.98
C LYS A 225 7.95 11.26 22.17
N ARG A 226 7.36 12.45 22.14
CA ARG A 226 8.05 13.73 22.14
C ARG A 226 7.38 14.72 23.09
N THR A 227 8.11 15.75 23.48
CA THR A 227 7.58 16.90 24.24
C THR A 227 7.73 18.16 23.41
N ILE A 228 6.69 18.97 23.34
CA ILE A 228 6.71 20.27 22.64
C ILE A 228 7.62 21.23 23.38
N LYS A 229 8.37 22.05 22.63
CA LYS A 229 9.29 23.07 23.14
C LYS A 229 8.54 24.31 23.60
#